data_ea8e6ba392b892248f46fcdc905da9ef
#
_entry.id   ea8e6ba392b892248f46fcdc905da9ef
#
_cell.length_a   1.000
_cell.length_b   1.000
_cell.length_c   1.000
_cell.angle_alpha   90.00
_cell.angle_beta   90.00
_cell.angle_gamma   90.00
#
_symmetry.space_group_name_H-M   'P 1'
#
loop_
_entity.id
_entity.type
_entity.pdbx_description
1 polymer ?
#
loop_
_entity_poly.entity_id
_entity_poly.type
_entity_poly.pdbx_seq_one_letter_code
_entity_poly.pdbx_strand_id
1 'polypeptide(L)'
;MYGLVNRAIQQMVTTHHGEDTWQRIKEPADLLDLDFFSTYQAYPDDVTHRLVAAATEELGLSGDQIMQAFGEYWITYTATEGYEQLLESTGETLPEFLDHLDNLHARAALAFPELQPPSFRCEHHADASMQLEYRSKRRGLAPMVTGLLHGLGKRFRTPLAVDQIASRDQGDATDLFQVRLASPTDPVLPEGGMRHE
;
A
#
# COMPACT_ATOMS: atom_id res chain seq x y z
N MET A 1 -9.63 -6.65 8.38
CA MET A 1 -8.63 -5.56 8.39
C MET A 1 -8.69 -4.80 9.70
N TYR A 2 -7.57 -4.25 10.19
CA TYR A 2 -7.63 -3.32 11.33
C TYR A 2 -8.16 -1.94 10.93
N GLY A 3 -8.79 -1.26 11.86
CA GLY A 3 -9.31 0.09 11.65
C GLY A 3 -8.24 1.11 11.25
N LEU A 4 -6.97 0.87 11.60
CA LEU A 4 -5.83 1.63 11.10
C LEU A 4 -5.82 1.74 9.57
N VAL A 5 -6.13 0.63 8.86
CA VAL A 5 -6.18 0.59 7.39
C VAL A 5 -7.34 1.44 6.85
N ASN A 6 -8.55 1.26 7.41
CA ASN A 6 -9.73 2.02 6.97
C ASN A 6 -9.60 3.51 7.31
N ARG A 7 -8.97 3.84 8.43
CA ARG A 7 -8.65 5.22 8.80
C ARG A 7 -7.65 5.86 7.85
N ALA A 8 -6.65 5.11 7.39
CA ALA A 8 -5.71 5.60 6.38
C ALA A 8 -6.40 5.87 5.03
N ILE A 9 -7.36 5.01 4.62
CA ILE A 9 -8.18 5.24 3.43
C ILE A 9 -8.99 6.52 3.60
N GLN A 10 -9.69 6.69 4.75
CA GLN A 10 -10.40 7.91 5.06
C GLN A 10 -9.52 9.14 4.94
N GLN A 11 -8.36 9.12 5.60
CA GLN A 11 -7.46 10.27 5.64
C GLN A 11 -6.87 10.57 4.25
N MET A 12 -6.55 9.55 3.45
CA MET A 12 -6.12 9.73 2.06
C MET A 12 -7.21 10.46 1.24
N VAL A 13 -8.45 9.99 1.32
CA VAL A 13 -9.56 10.60 0.59
C VAL A 13 -9.82 12.04 1.07
N THR A 14 -9.90 12.26 2.38
CA THR A 14 -10.18 13.59 2.91
C THR A 14 -9.07 14.59 2.60
N THR A 15 -7.80 14.15 2.61
CA THR A 15 -6.66 15.01 2.31
C THR A 15 -6.59 15.40 0.84
N HIS A 16 -6.90 14.49 -0.08
CA HIS A 16 -6.74 14.73 -1.51
C HIS A 16 -8.02 15.16 -2.22
N HIS A 17 -9.19 14.79 -1.69
CA HIS A 17 -10.49 15.01 -2.34
C HIS A 17 -11.51 15.72 -1.45
N GLY A 18 -11.19 15.98 -0.18
CA GLY A 18 -12.05 16.68 0.78
C GLY A 18 -13.05 15.79 1.50
N GLU A 19 -13.60 16.34 2.59
CA GLU A 19 -14.56 15.63 3.46
C GLU A 19 -15.87 15.28 2.74
N ASP A 20 -16.36 16.14 1.88
CA ASP A 20 -17.61 15.89 1.12
C ASP A 20 -17.47 14.64 0.24
N THR A 21 -16.33 14.43 -0.39
CA THR A 21 -16.04 13.21 -1.17
C THR A 21 -16.02 11.98 -0.28
N TRP A 22 -15.43 12.07 0.91
CA TRP A 22 -15.47 10.97 1.87
C TRP A 22 -16.91 10.60 2.27
N GLN A 23 -17.79 11.59 2.51
CA GLN A 23 -19.19 11.31 2.83
C GLN A 23 -19.92 10.62 1.67
N ARG A 24 -19.67 11.02 0.41
CA ARG A 24 -20.24 10.36 -0.77
C ARG A 24 -19.74 8.93 -0.97
N ILE A 25 -18.52 8.61 -0.50
CA ILE A 25 -17.98 7.24 -0.49
C ILE A 25 -18.61 6.40 0.63
N LYS A 26 -18.82 6.99 1.82
CA LYS A 26 -19.41 6.27 2.97
C LYS A 26 -20.83 5.78 2.70
N GLU A 27 -21.64 6.55 1.97
CA GLU A 27 -23.04 6.23 1.73
C GLU A 27 -23.22 4.91 0.97
N PRO A 28 -22.67 4.70 -0.24
CA PRO A 28 -22.79 3.43 -0.96
C PRO A 28 -21.98 2.30 -0.28
N ALA A 29 -21.00 2.62 0.55
CA ALA A 29 -20.28 1.64 1.34
C ALA A 29 -21.08 1.15 2.57
N ASP A 30 -22.28 1.69 2.83
CA ASP A 30 -23.12 1.38 4.00
C ASP A 30 -22.38 1.58 5.33
N LEU A 31 -21.76 2.76 5.48
CA LEU A 31 -20.93 3.13 6.64
C LEU A 31 -21.29 4.51 7.22
N LEU A 32 -22.48 5.04 6.91
CA LEU A 32 -22.91 6.35 7.41
C LEU A 32 -23.00 6.40 8.95
N ASP A 33 -23.40 5.28 9.57
CA ASP A 33 -23.51 5.17 11.03
C ASP A 33 -22.16 4.99 11.74
N LEU A 34 -21.06 4.88 10.96
CA LEU A 34 -19.72 4.72 11.52
C LEU A 34 -19.02 6.07 11.59
N ASP A 35 -18.93 6.67 12.78
CA ASP A 35 -18.29 7.98 12.95
C ASP A 35 -16.77 7.93 12.75
N PHE A 36 -16.11 6.87 13.21
CA PHE A 36 -14.66 6.71 13.09
C PHE A 36 -14.23 5.24 13.12
N PHE A 37 -13.07 4.97 12.56
CA PHE A 37 -12.41 3.66 12.66
C PHE A 37 -11.44 3.63 13.83
N SER A 38 -11.68 2.74 14.80
CA SER A 38 -10.75 2.53 15.92
C SER A 38 -9.50 1.81 15.42
N THR A 39 -8.33 2.40 15.64
CA THR A 39 -7.03 1.93 15.14
C THR A 39 -6.75 0.45 15.45
N TYR A 40 -7.02 0.05 16.69
CA TYR A 40 -6.70 -1.29 17.20
C TYR A 40 -7.87 -2.27 17.13
N GLN A 41 -9.00 -1.88 16.58
CA GLN A 41 -10.14 -2.76 16.37
C GLN A 41 -10.04 -3.47 15.02
N ALA A 42 -10.24 -4.79 14.99
CA ALA A 42 -10.40 -5.54 13.78
C ALA A 42 -11.82 -5.38 13.20
N TYR A 43 -11.91 -5.11 11.92
CA TYR A 43 -13.15 -5.03 11.13
C TYR A 43 -13.17 -6.15 10.10
N PRO A 44 -14.36 -6.63 9.70
CA PRO A 44 -14.46 -7.54 8.55
C PRO A 44 -13.76 -6.97 7.31
N ASP A 45 -13.08 -7.79 6.54
CA ASP A 45 -12.39 -7.35 5.32
C ASP A 45 -13.34 -6.74 4.29
N ASP A 46 -14.62 -7.15 4.32
CA ASP A 46 -15.72 -6.60 3.51
C ASP A 46 -15.88 -5.08 3.67
N VAL A 47 -15.68 -4.54 4.87
CA VAL A 47 -15.73 -3.08 5.11
C VAL A 47 -14.72 -2.34 4.21
N THR A 48 -13.49 -2.83 4.17
CA THR A 48 -12.45 -2.25 3.33
C THR A 48 -12.77 -2.42 1.84
N HIS A 49 -13.28 -3.58 1.44
CA HIS A 49 -13.66 -3.83 0.05
C HIS A 49 -14.79 -2.90 -0.41
N ARG A 50 -15.81 -2.67 0.42
CA ARG A 50 -16.90 -1.74 0.10
C ARG A 50 -16.40 -0.30 -0.02
N LEU A 51 -15.48 0.13 0.85
CA LEU A 51 -14.85 1.45 0.74
C LEU A 51 -14.09 1.61 -0.58
N VAL A 52 -13.28 0.61 -0.96
CA VAL A 52 -12.53 0.66 -2.22
C VAL A 52 -13.49 0.66 -3.42
N ALA A 53 -14.53 -0.16 -3.41
CA ALA A 53 -15.53 -0.19 -4.49
C ALA A 53 -16.26 1.14 -4.64
N ALA A 54 -16.72 1.73 -3.52
CA ALA A 54 -17.37 3.03 -3.53
C ALA A 54 -16.43 4.15 -3.99
N ALA A 55 -15.16 4.11 -3.58
CA ALA A 55 -14.15 5.05 -4.04
C ALA A 55 -13.87 4.92 -5.55
N THR A 56 -13.92 3.71 -6.10
CA THR A 56 -13.78 3.46 -7.55
C THR A 56 -14.87 4.21 -8.34
N GLU A 57 -16.10 4.12 -7.89
CA GLU A 57 -17.23 4.79 -8.54
C GLU A 57 -17.17 6.31 -8.36
N GLU A 58 -16.95 6.79 -7.15
CA GLU A 58 -16.95 8.22 -6.83
C GLU A 58 -15.79 8.98 -7.51
N LEU A 59 -14.60 8.38 -7.56
CA LEU A 59 -13.39 9.02 -8.10
C LEU A 59 -13.18 8.74 -9.60
N GLY A 60 -13.92 7.81 -10.20
CA GLY A 60 -13.75 7.42 -11.60
C GLY A 60 -12.40 6.74 -11.88
N LEU A 61 -11.79 6.12 -10.85
CA LEU A 61 -10.53 5.40 -10.92
C LEU A 61 -10.76 3.89 -10.87
N SER A 62 -9.87 3.10 -11.45
CA SER A 62 -9.95 1.65 -11.26
C SER A 62 -9.58 1.25 -9.84
N GLY A 63 -10.04 0.08 -9.38
CA GLY A 63 -9.66 -0.46 -8.07
C GLY A 63 -8.15 -0.59 -7.90
N ASP A 64 -7.44 -0.98 -8.96
CA ASP A 64 -5.98 -1.09 -8.97
C ASP A 64 -5.31 0.27 -8.78
N GLN A 65 -5.82 1.32 -9.44
CA GLN A 65 -5.30 2.68 -9.27
C GLN A 65 -5.51 3.20 -7.84
N ILE A 66 -6.68 2.93 -7.25
CA ILE A 66 -6.97 3.31 -5.86
C ILE A 66 -6.06 2.54 -4.90
N MET A 67 -5.90 1.23 -5.09
CA MET A 67 -5.04 0.41 -4.24
C MET A 67 -3.56 0.80 -4.37
N GLN A 68 -3.11 1.16 -5.57
CA GLN A 68 -1.75 1.66 -5.78
C GLN A 68 -1.54 3.00 -5.09
N ALA A 69 -2.45 3.96 -5.26
CA ALA A 69 -2.39 5.26 -4.58
C ALA A 69 -2.42 5.08 -3.05
N PHE A 70 -3.25 4.16 -2.57
CA PHE A 70 -3.31 3.84 -1.14
C PHE A 70 -2.01 3.22 -0.63
N GLY A 71 -1.39 2.30 -1.36
CA GLY A 71 -0.10 1.71 -0.99
C GLY A 71 1.00 2.76 -0.87
N GLU A 72 1.05 3.71 -1.78
CA GLU A 72 2.00 4.82 -1.72
C GLU A 72 1.75 5.73 -0.51
N TYR A 73 0.48 6.11 -0.30
CA TYR A 73 0.06 6.92 0.85
C TYR A 73 0.37 6.24 2.19
N TRP A 74 0.22 4.92 2.27
CA TRP A 74 0.43 4.12 3.48
C TRP A 74 1.81 4.34 4.12
N ILE A 75 2.86 4.48 3.32
CA ILE A 75 4.22 4.70 3.83
C ILE A 75 4.31 6.04 4.57
N THR A 76 3.74 7.11 4.02
CA THR A 76 3.71 8.42 4.66
C THR A 76 2.78 8.41 5.88
N TYR A 77 1.61 7.81 5.75
CA TYR A 77 0.62 7.70 6.81
C TYR A 77 1.19 7.00 8.05
N THR A 78 1.78 5.81 7.88
CA THR A 78 2.33 5.05 9.01
C THR A 78 3.49 5.78 9.68
N ALA A 79 4.31 6.51 8.94
CA ALA A 79 5.36 7.34 9.51
C ALA A 79 4.78 8.43 10.44
N THR A 80 3.69 9.10 10.03
CA THR A 80 3.07 10.18 10.82
C THR A 80 2.22 9.67 11.99
N GLU A 81 1.67 8.47 11.91
CA GLU A 81 0.81 7.86 12.95
C GLU A 81 1.61 7.14 14.05
N GLY A 82 2.89 7.42 14.20
CA GLY A 82 3.72 6.93 15.32
C GLY A 82 4.51 5.66 15.04
N TYR A 83 4.55 5.19 13.79
CA TYR A 83 5.32 4.00 13.40
C TYR A 83 6.67 4.35 12.75
N GLU A 84 7.10 5.62 12.79
CA GLU A 84 8.36 6.08 12.19
C GLU A 84 9.56 5.28 12.70
N GLN A 85 9.67 5.08 14.02
CA GLN A 85 10.78 4.30 14.61
C GLN A 85 10.78 2.84 14.17
N LEU A 86 9.59 2.26 13.93
CA LEU A 86 9.47 0.91 13.39
C LEU A 86 10.00 0.87 11.96
N LEU A 87 9.63 1.84 11.14
CA LEU A 87 10.11 1.95 9.75
C LEU A 87 11.62 2.19 9.70
N GLU A 88 12.15 3.12 10.49
CA GLU A 88 13.60 3.43 10.56
C GLU A 88 14.42 2.21 10.98
N SER A 89 13.96 1.47 11.99
CA SER A 89 14.67 0.29 12.50
C SER A 89 14.55 -0.95 11.60
N THR A 90 13.81 -0.87 10.50
CA THR A 90 13.65 -1.97 9.55
C THR A 90 14.77 -1.99 8.51
N GLY A 91 15.33 -0.84 8.14
CA GLY A 91 16.46 -0.74 7.22
C GLY A 91 16.82 0.72 6.93
N GLU A 92 18.10 0.98 6.70
CA GLU A 92 18.61 2.30 6.32
C GLU A 92 18.56 2.54 4.81
N THR A 93 18.45 1.48 4.03
CA THR A 93 18.36 1.49 2.57
C THR A 93 17.12 0.72 2.09
N LEU A 94 16.67 0.99 0.87
CA LEU A 94 15.56 0.27 0.28
C LEU A 94 15.81 -1.26 0.22
N PRO A 95 16.97 -1.76 -0.26
CA PRO A 95 17.24 -3.20 -0.24
C PRO A 95 17.15 -3.81 1.16
N GLU A 96 17.80 -3.21 2.16
CA GLU A 96 17.74 -3.69 3.55
C GLU A 96 16.31 -3.70 4.09
N PHE A 97 15.53 -2.67 3.79
CA PHE A 97 14.13 -2.60 4.22
C PHE A 97 13.30 -3.74 3.62
N LEU A 98 13.49 -4.04 2.32
CA LEU A 98 12.79 -5.14 1.65
C LEU A 98 13.19 -6.50 2.22
N ASP A 99 14.45 -6.71 2.58
CA ASP A 99 14.94 -7.93 3.22
C ASP A 99 14.32 -8.18 4.61
N HIS A 100 13.93 -7.11 5.30
CA HIS A 100 13.44 -7.16 6.67
C HIS A 100 11.92 -6.96 6.80
N LEU A 101 11.15 -6.99 5.70
CA LEU A 101 9.69 -6.80 5.73
C LEU A 101 8.96 -7.80 6.63
N ASP A 102 9.37 -9.07 6.64
CA ASP A 102 8.77 -10.08 7.51
C ASP A 102 9.05 -9.77 8.99
N ASN A 103 10.24 -9.27 9.33
CA ASN A 103 10.58 -8.82 10.68
C ASN A 103 9.74 -7.60 11.10
N LEU A 104 9.53 -6.64 10.21
CA LEU A 104 8.64 -5.49 10.44
C LEU A 104 7.23 -5.98 10.78
N HIS A 105 6.68 -6.89 9.99
CA HIS A 105 5.35 -7.44 10.21
C HIS A 105 5.26 -8.26 11.50
N ALA A 106 6.29 -9.03 11.85
CA ALA A 106 6.34 -9.76 13.13
C ALA A 106 6.33 -8.80 14.33
N ARG A 107 7.03 -7.67 14.24
CA ARG A 107 7.01 -6.63 15.29
C ARG A 107 5.66 -5.91 15.36
N ALA A 108 5.07 -5.58 14.21
CA ALA A 108 3.74 -4.98 14.16
C ALA A 108 2.67 -5.90 14.79
N ALA A 109 2.79 -7.22 14.61
CA ALA A 109 1.86 -8.21 15.19
C ALA A 109 1.85 -8.19 16.73
N LEU A 110 2.88 -7.67 17.40
CA LEU A 110 2.87 -7.51 18.86
C LEU A 110 1.81 -6.48 19.32
N ALA A 111 1.55 -5.45 18.51
CA ALA A 111 0.52 -4.45 18.78
C ALA A 111 -0.84 -4.82 18.16
N PHE A 112 -0.86 -5.75 17.20
CA PHE A 112 -2.05 -6.14 16.46
C PHE A 112 -2.21 -7.68 16.47
N PRO A 113 -2.72 -8.28 17.56
CA PRO A 113 -2.74 -9.75 17.75
C PRO A 113 -3.53 -10.54 16.70
N GLU A 114 -4.53 -9.92 16.07
CA GLU A 114 -5.32 -10.54 14.98
C GLU A 114 -4.75 -10.25 13.60
N LEU A 115 -3.56 -9.63 13.52
CA LEU A 115 -2.92 -9.34 12.24
C LEU A 115 -2.60 -10.65 11.51
N GLN A 116 -3.01 -10.70 10.26
CA GLN A 116 -2.63 -11.77 9.34
C GLN A 116 -1.71 -11.15 8.27
N PRO A 117 -0.42 -11.00 8.59
CA PRO A 117 0.49 -10.32 7.70
C PRO A 117 0.73 -11.17 6.45
N PRO A 118 1.08 -10.53 5.33
CA PRO A 118 1.69 -11.22 4.22
C PRO A 118 3.10 -11.69 4.60
N SER A 119 3.69 -12.54 3.76
CA SER A 119 5.12 -12.79 3.78
C SER A 119 5.77 -12.28 2.51
N PHE A 120 7.00 -11.83 2.66
CA PHE A 120 7.82 -11.29 1.59
C PHE A 120 9.15 -12.03 1.51
N ARG A 121 9.64 -12.22 0.30
CA ARG A 121 10.98 -12.72 0.05
C ARG A 121 11.63 -11.88 -1.03
N CYS A 122 12.74 -11.24 -0.70
CA CYS A 122 13.51 -10.44 -1.64
C CYS A 122 14.71 -11.24 -2.15
N GLU A 123 14.90 -11.26 -3.47
CA GLU A 123 16.08 -11.84 -4.12
C GLU A 123 16.82 -10.74 -4.88
N HIS A 124 18.13 -10.63 -4.64
CA HIS A 124 18.98 -9.62 -5.27
C HIS A 124 19.68 -10.21 -6.49
N HIS A 125 19.73 -9.43 -7.57
CA HIS A 125 20.39 -9.81 -8.81
C HIS A 125 21.68 -9.01 -9.04
N ALA A 126 22.57 -9.57 -9.86
CA ALA A 126 23.89 -8.99 -10.15
C ALA A 126 23.81 -7.61 -10.86
N ASP A 127 22.70 -7.31 -11.52
CA ASP A 127 22.41 -6.03 -12.19
C ASP A 127 21.80 -4.97 -11.24
N ALA A 128 21.89 -5.19 -9.94
CA ALA A 128 21.29 -4.38 -8.89
C ALA A 128 19.74 -4.30 -8.93
N SER A 129 19.09 -5.15 -9.71
CA SER A 129 17.65 -5.33 -9.61
C SER A 129 17.29 -6.29 -8.48
N MET A 130 16.04 -6.25 -8.05
CA MET A 130 15.51 -7.12 -6.99
C MET A 130 14.22 -7.77 -7.47
N GLN A 131 13.98 -9.01 -7.03
CA GLN A 131 12.68 -9.64 -7.17
C GLN A 131 12.04 -9.79 -5.80
N LEU A 132 10.85 -9.23 -5.64
CA LEU A 132 10.07 -9.32 -4.40
C LEU A 132 8.91 -10.27 -4.61
N GLU A 133 8.96 -11.42 -3.97
CA GLU A 133 7.86 -12.36 -3.88
C GLU A 133 6.92 -11.92 -2.77
N TYR A 134 5.62 -11.87 -3.08
CA TYR A 134 4.57 -11.53 -2.14
C TYR A 134 3.57 -12.67 -2.00
N ARG A 135 3.31 -13.07 -0.76
CA ARG A 135 2.33 -14.12 -0.42
C ARG A 135 1.37 -13.60 0.62
N SER A 136 0.09 -13.66 0.33
CA SER A 136 -0.97 -13.23 1.24
C SER A 136 -2.15 -14.20 1.20
N LYS A 137 -2.87 -14.32 2.31
CA LYS A 137 -4.18 -14.99 2.33
C LYS A 137 -5.25 -14.17 1.61
N ARG A 138 -5.07 -12.84 1.54
CA ARG A 138 -5.96 -11.92 0.84
C ARG A 138 -5.60 -11.85 -0.64
N ARG A 139 -6.61 -11.75 -1.49
CA ARG A 139 -6.45 -11.52 -2.92
C ARG A 139 -6.66 -10.05 -3.26
N GLY A 140 -6.26 -9.64 -4.47
CA GLY A 140 -6.48 -8.28 -4.98
C GLY A 140 -5.63 -7.19 -4.32
N LEU A 141 -4.58 -7.55 -3.56
CA LEU A 141 -3.69 -6.58 -2.90
C LEU A 141 -2.37 -6.34 -3.66
N ALA A 142 -2.15 -7.00 -4.79
CA ALA A 142 -0.93 -6.80 -5.58
C ALA A 142 -0.73 -5.33 -6.03
N PRO A 143 -1.77 -4.60 -6.48
CA PRO A 143 -1.62 -3.18 -6.81
C PRO A 143 -1.18 -2.32 -5.59
N MET A 144 -1.64 -2.66 -4.39
CA MET A 144 -1.18 -2.01 -3.17
C MET A 144 0.32 -2.23 -2.94
N VAL A 145 0.85 -3.43 -3.21
CA VAL A 145 2.28 -3.71 -3.09
C VAL A 145 3.09 -2.86 -4.06
N THR A 146 2.62 -2.68 -5.30
CA THR A 146 3.23 -1.75 -6.26
C THR A 146 3.29 -0.33 -5.69
N GLY A 147 2.19 0.15 -5.12
CA GLY A 147 2.15 1.46 -4.46
C GLY A 147 3.10 1.57 -3.27
N LEU A 148 3.14 0.56 -2.40
CA LEU A 148 4.07 0.49 -1.27
C LEU A 148 5.53 0.60 -1.73
N LEU A 149 5.91 -0.09 -2.80
CA LEU A 149 7.26 -0.02 -3.38
C LEU A 149 7.58 1.40 -3.88
N HIS A 150 6.64 2.07 -4.57
CA HIS A 150 6.82 3.46 -4.98
C HIS A 150 6.94 4.40 -3.78
N GLY A 151 6.11 4.22 -2.75
CA GLY A 151 6.20 4.98 -1.50
C GLY A 151 7.54 4.80 -0.79
N LEU A 152 8.06 3.57 -0.74
CA LEU A 152 9.39 3.28 -0.21
C LEU A 152 10.49 3.93 -1.06
N GLY A 153 10.36 3.88 -2.40
CA GLY A 153 11.29 4.59 -3.30
C GLY A 153 11.38 6.08 -2.97
N LYS A 154 10.24 6.75 -2.72
CA LYS A 154 10.20 8.16 -2.29
C LYS A 154 10.85 8.34 -0.91
N ARG A 155 10.52 7.49 0.06
CA ARG A 155 11.09 7.53 1.41
C ARG A 155 12.62 7.42 1.41
N PHE A 156 13.17 6.49 0.66
CA PHE A 156 14.61 6.27 0.55
C PHE A 156 15.28 7.15 -0.51
N ARG A 157 14.55 8.06 -1.16
CA ARG A 157 15.04 8.91 -2.25
C ARG A 157 15.72 8.09 -3.36
N THR A 158 15.16 6.92 -3.63
CA THR A 158 15.67 5.97 -4.61
C THR A 158 14.59 5.78 -5.69
N PRO A 159 14.66 6.51 -6.81
CA PRO A 159 13.72 6.30 -7.91
C PRO A 159 13.78 4.86 -8.38
N LEU A 160 12.62 4.27 -8.66
CA LEU A 160 12.53 2.88 -9.05
C LEU A 160 11.40 2.65 -10.07
N ALA A 161 11.55 1.58 -10.85
CA ALA A 161 10.50 1.02 -11.67
C ALA A 161 10.07 -0.33 -11.08
N VAL A 162 8.76 -0.56 -11.06
CA VAL A 162 8.15 -1.79 -10.54
C VAL A 162 7.30 -2.42 -11.63
N ASP A 163 7.58 -3.67 -11.96
CA ASP A 163 6.77 -4.49 -12.84
C ASP A 163 6.29 -5.73 -12.10
N GLN A 164 4.99 -5.98 -12.08
CA GLN A 164 4.46 -7.26 -11.64
C GLN A 164 4.68 -8.29 -12.75
N ILE A 165 5.54 -9.27 -12.51
CA ILE A 165 5.95 -10.28 -13.50
C ILE A 165 5.26 -11.65 -13.31
N ALA A 166 4.57 -11.86 -12.18
CA ALA A 166 3.66 -12.97 -11.95
C ALA A 166 2.49 -12.49 -11.09
N SER A 167 1.29 -13.03 -11.32
CA SER A 167 0.06 -12.63 -10.63
C SER A 167 -0.80 -13.83 -10.27
N ARG A 168 -1.12 -13.95 -8.98
CA ARG A 168 -2.07 -14.95 -8.47
C ARG A 168 -3.48 -14.78 -9.04
N ASP A 169 -3.85 -13.57 -9.39
CA ASP A 169 -5.16 -13.30 -10.00
C ASP A 169 -5.19 -13.73 -11.48
N GLN A 170 -4.01 -13.94 -12.10
CA GLN A 170 -3.85 -14.53 -13.44
C GLN A 170 -3.54 -16.04 -13.41
N GLY A 171 -3.47 -16.66 -12.21
CA GLY A 171 -3.29 -18.09 -12.05
C GLY A 171 -1.88 -18.54 -11.63
N ASP A 172 -0.96 -17.61 -11.40
CA ASP A 172 0.36 -17.93 -10.87
C ASP A 172 0.31 -18.35 -9.39
N ALA A 173 1.37 -19.01 -8.92
CA ALA A 173 1.46 -19.50 -7.54
C ALA A 173 1.58 -18.36 -6.51
N THR A 174 2.27 -17.27 -6.89
CA THR A 174 2.55 -16.11 -6.05
C THR A 174 2.47 -14.82 -6.88
N ASP A 175 2.40 -13.68 -6.21
CA ASP A 175 2.63 -12.40 -6.86
C ASP A 175 4.13 -12.09 -6.80
N LEU A 176 4.74 -11.75 -7.94
CA LEU A 176 6.17 -11.49 -8.06
C LEU A 176 6.39 -10.13 -8.73
N PHE A 177 7.20 -9.30 -8.08
CA PHE A 177 7.50 -7.96 -8.55
C PHE A 177 8.98 -7.84 -8.88
N GLN A 178 9.29 -7.39 -10.09
CA GLN A 178 10.62 -6.95 -10.48
C GLN A 178 10.80 -5.49 -10.09
N VAL A 179 11.77 -5.21 -9.24
CA VAL A 179 12.11 -3.85 -8.79
C VAL A 179 13.45 -3.49 -9.38
N ARG A 180 13.49 -2.44 -10.20
CA ARG A 180 14.71 -1.89 -10.79
C ARG A 180 14.95 -0.50 -10.23
N LEU A 181 16.14 -0.27 -9.71
CA LEU A 181 16.55 1.07 -9.31
C LEU A 181 16.80 1.88 -10.58
N ALA A 182 16.12 3.03 -10.71
CA ALA A 182 16.32 3.90 -11.86
C ALA A 182 17.71 4.52 -11.79
N SER A 183 18.44 4.43 -12.90
CA SER A 183 19.71 5.13 -13.04
C SER A 183 19.46 6.64 -13.14
N PRO A 184 20.40 7.50 -12.72
CA PRO A 184 20.27 8.96 -12.87
C PRO A 184 20.10 9.43 -14.33
N THR A 185 20.33 8.54 -15.28
CA THR A 185 20.21 8.76 -16.71
C THR A 185 18.90 8.28 -17.33
N ASP A 186 18.05 7.57 -16.56
CA ASP A 186 16.78 7.14 -17.08
C ASP A 186 15.82 8.34 -17.15
N PRO A 187 15.08 8.53 -18.26
CA PRO A 187 14.11 9.61 -18.36
C PRO A 187 13.08 9.42 -17.22
N VAL A 188 12.92 10.47 -16.42
CA VAL A 188 11.88 10.54 -15.39
C VAL A 188 10.55 10.28 -16.08
N LEU A 189 9.94 9.12 -15.81
CA LEU A 189 8.59 8.83 -16.28
C LEU A 189 7.68 9.94 -15.74
N PRO A 190 6.83 10.56 -16.57
CA PRO A 190 5.97 11.64 -16.12
C PRO A 190 5.13 11.12 -14.97
N GLU A 191 5.21 11.81 -13.85
CA GLU A 191 4.27 11.64 -12.74
C GLU A 191 2.88 11.71 -13.35
N GLY A 192 2.05 10.69 -13.09
CA GLY A 192 0.67 10.66 -13.55
C GLY A 192 -0.06 11.88 -13.01
N GLY A 193 0.10 13.00 -13.70
CA GLY A 193 -0.45 14.28 -13.31
C GLY A 193 -1.97 14.20 -13.39
N MET A 194 -2.62 14.19 -12.25
CA MET A 194 -3.99 14.67 -12.15
C MET A 194 -3.99 16.12 -12.65
N ARG A 195 -4.47 16.32 -13.87
CA ARG A 195 -4.76 17.69 -14.39
C ARG A 195 -5.99 18.18 -13.66
N HIS A 196 -5.79 19.23 -12.88
CA HIS A 196 -6.88 20.09 -12.46
C HIS A 196 -7.43 20.81 -13.71
N GLU A 197 -8.64 20.50 -14.10
CA GLU A 197 -9.56 21.39 -14.84
C GLU A 197 -10.84 21.50 -14.05
#